data_9729a021aa80189a46a730e3a2b7ac43
#
_entry.id   9729a021aa80189a46a730e3a2b7ac43
#
_cell.length_a   1.000
_cell.length_b   1.000
_cell.length_c   1.000
_cell.angle_alpha   90.00
_cell.angle_beta   90.00
_cell.angle_gamma   90.00
#
_symmetry.space_group_name_H-M   'P 1'
#
loop_
_entity.id
_entity.type
_entity.pdbx_description
1 polymer ?
#
loop_
_entity_poly.entity_id
_entity_poly.type
_entity_poly.pdbx_seq_one_letter_code
_entity_poly.pdbx_strand_id
1 'polypeptide(L)'
;ELIHNIEPEYLYTFIKTAMDEVPDIALGVFLQCFGGLRKSEVVSLEYKNISITTVGDKKSMQLTLKDKDLREDVSTAFLAHCKRNRIQTVLPAYDDLLWELFEKHKKRYKKEGCSAVFVDADGRAMTDAVYYKRFSILKERFIERLRNSDNFDAKSYAVYLSTYKWSTHLCRGIFSNLIAQGTDNIMEIAAWRGDKNLSSALSYLTDRKQMDENALRILDELYKGEIG
;
A
#
# COMPACT_ATOMS: atom_id res chain seq x y z
N GLU A 1 18.01 -6.71 5.98
CA GLU A 1 16.91 -5.97 6.64
C GLU A 1 15.82 -5.67 5.62
N LEU A 2 14.56 -5.70 6.04
CA LEU A 2 13.40 -5.52 5.17
C LEU A 2 12.73 -4.17 5.49
N ILE A 3 12.53 -3.31 4.49
CA ILE A 3 11.82 -2.05 4.67
C ILE A 3 10.32 -2.31 4.70
N HIS A 4 9.63 -1.78 5.69
CA HIS A 4 8.20 -1.91 5.90
C HIS A 4 7.43 -0.59 5.81
N ASN A 5 8.11 0.53 5.58
CA ASN A 5 7.50 1.85 5.50
C ASN A 5 8.23 2.73 4.48
N ILE A 6 7.55 3.79 4.03
CA ILE A 6 8.13 4.94 3.33
C ILE A 6 8.01 6.13 4.28
N GLU A 7 9.06 6.95 4.33
CA GLU A 7 9.02 8.20 5.08
C GLU A 7 7.83 9.04 4.62
N PRO A 8 7.03 9.59 5.54
CA PRO A 8 5.77 10.27 5.22
C PRO A 8 5.91 11.36 4.15
N GLU A 9 7.02 12.08 4.17
CA GLU A 9 7.33 13.15 3.21
C GLU A 9 7.49 12.67 1.77
N TYR A 10 7.87 11.39 1.56
CA TYR A 10 8.02 10.80 0.23
C TYR A 10 6.82 9.96 -0.22
N LEU A 11 5.83 9.76 0.63
CA LEU A 11 4.68 8.90 0.34
C LEU A 11 3.85 9.44 -0.83
N TYR A 12 3.59 10.75 -0.87
CA TYR A 12 2.90 11.37 -2.01
C TYR A 12 3.68 11.20 -3.31
N THR A 13 5.01 11.39 -3.26
CA THR A 13 5.90 11.17 -4.42
C THR A 13 5.84 9.73 -4.90
N PHE A 14 5.74 8.75 -4.00
CA PHE A 14 5.58 7.34 -4.36
C PHE A 14 4.27 7.09 -5.10
N ILE A 15 3.14 7.60 -4.59
CA ILE A 15 1.83 7.49 -5.26
C ILE A 15 1.85 8.21 -6.61
N LYS A 16 2.43 9.41 -6.68
CA LYS A 16 2.57 10.17 -7.92
C LYS A 16 3.40 9.40 -8.96
N THR A 17 4.47 8.75 -8.53
CA THR A 17 5.28 7.89 -9.40
C THR A 17 4.46 6.71 -9.94
N ALA A 18 3.61 6.09 -9.11
CA ALA A 18 2.72 5.03 -9.58
C ALA A 18 1.76 5.54 -10.67
N MET A 19 1.19 6.74 -10.49
CA MET A 19 0.29 7.36 -11.47
C MET A 19 0.97 7.63 -12.81
N ASP A 20 2.22 8.06 -12.78
CA ASP A 20 2.98 8.45 -13.96
C ASP A 20 3.57 7.23 -14.71
N GLU A 21 4.11 6.26 -13.99
CA GLU A 21 4.93 5.18 -14.56
C GLU A 21 4.20 3.83 -14.69
N VAL A 22 3.24 3.58 -13.82
CA VAL A 22 2.47 2.32 -13.79
C VAL A 22 0.98 2.57 -13.54
N PRO A 23 0.32 3.38 -14.38
CA PRO A 23 -1.06 3.80 -14.17
C PRO A 23 -2.07 2.65 -14.12
N ASP A 24 -1.72 1.50 -14.69
CA ASP A 24 -2.49 0.25 -14.65
C ASP A 24 -2.62 -0.35 -13.26
N ILE A 25 -1.67 -0.09 -12.36
CA ILE A 25 -1.71 -0.55 -10.96
C ILE A 25 -1.77 0.60 -9.94
N ALA A 26 -1.74 1.87 -10.36
CA ALA A 26 -1.68 3.01 -9.44
C ALA A 26 -2.82 3.02 -8.41
N LEU A 27 -4.05 2.72 -8.83
CA LEU A 27 -5.18 2.54 -7.91
C LEU A 27 -4.90 1.39 -6.92
N GLY A 28 -4.35 0.28 -7.38
CA GLY A 28 -3.99 -0.87 -6.54
C GLY A 28 -2.96 -0.53 -5.47
N VAL A 29 -1.95 0.23 -5.85
CA VAL A 29 -0.93 0.76 -4.91
C VAL A 29 -1.58 1.66 -3.85
N PHE A 30 -2.47 2.56 -4.25
CA PHE A 30 -3.24 3.39 -3.33
C PHE A 30 -4.08 2.55 -2.36
N LEU A 31 -4.81 1.55 -2.87
CA LEU A 31 -5.63 0.65 -2.05
C LEU A 31 -4.78 -0.18 -1.08
N GLN A 32 -3.55 -0.53 -1.44
CA GLN A 32 -2.62 -1.20 -0.53
C GLN A 32 -2.12 -0.26 0.57
N CYS A 33 -1.75 0.98 0.22
CA CYS A 33 -1.20 1.95 1.17
C CYS A 33 -2.26 2.52 2.12
N PHE A 34 -3.51 2.68 1.67
CA PHE A 34 -4.58 3.36 2.41
C PHE A 34 -5.79 2.48 2.72
N GLY A 35 -5.82 1.26 2.22
CA GLY A 35 -6.81 0.24 2.53
C GLY A 35 -6.19 -1.04 3.11
N GLY A 36 -4.86 -1.12 3.16
CA GLY A 36 -4.16 -2.27 3.75
C GLY A 36 -4.33 -3.57 2.98
N LEU A 37 -4.63 -3.52 1.68
CA LEU A 37 -4.84 -4.71 0.86
C LEU A 37 -3.52 -5.46 0.64
N ARG A 38 -3.62 -6.79 0.62
CA ARG A 38 -2.56 -7.64 0.09
C ARG A 38 -2.58 -7.59 -1.43
N LYS A 39 -1.45 -7.84 -2.05
CA LYS A 39 -1.30 -7.95 -3.51
C LYS A 39 -2.37 -8.87 -4.13
N SER A 40 -2.57 -10.05 -3.53
CA SER A 40 -3.59 -11.01 -3.94
C SER A 40 -5.02 -10.47 -3.84
N GLU A 41 -5.32 -9.68 -2.82
CA GLU A 41 -6.63 -9.06 -2.63
C GLU A 41 -6.89 -7.97 -3.69
N VAL A 42 -5.84 -7.26 -4.11
CA VAL A 42 -5.93 -6.27 -5.19
C VAL A 42 -6.32 -6.94 -6.51
N VAL A 43 -5.58 -7.97 -6.93
CA VAL A 43 -5.83 -8.61 -8.23
C VAL A 43 -7.13 -9.43 -8.29
N SER A 44 -7.68 -9.82 -7.13
CA SER A 44 -8.97 -10.51 -7.01
C SER A 44 -10.17 -9.56 -6.87
N LEU A 45 -9.94 -8.24 -6.92
CA LEU A 45 -11.02 -7.26 -6.74
C LEU A 45 -11.87 -7.14 -8.00
N GLU A 46 -13.19 -7.24 -7.83
CA GLU A 46 -14.19 -7.00 -8.88
C GLU A 46 -14.91 -5.67 -8.66
N TYR A 47 -15.34 -4.99 -9.72
CA TYR A 47 -16.06 -3.70 -9.62
C TYR A 47 -17.33 -3.79 -8.74
N LYS A 48 -18.08 -4.92 -8.78
CA LYS A 48 -19.27 -5.14 -7.95
C LYS A 48 -18.97 -5.22 -6.44
N ASN A 49 -17.70 -5.40 -6.07
CA ASN A 49 -17.25 -5.49 -4.68
C ASN A 49 -16.79 -4.14 -4.13
N ILE A 50 -16.89 -3.07 -4.92
CA ILE A 50 -16.60 -1.70 -4.50
C ILE A 50 -17.92 -0.99 -4.22
N SER A 51 -18.11 -0.57 -2.98
CA SER A 51 -19.24 0.25 -2.56
C SER A 51 -18.77 1.66 -2.22
N ILE A 52 -19.43 2.65 -2.82
CA ILE A 52 -19.19 4.07 -2.57
C ILE A 52 -20.43 4.65 -1.93
N THR A 53 -20.29 5.18 -0.71
CA THR A 53 -21.36 5.84 0.02
C THR A 53 -21.01 7.31 0.21
N THR A 54 -22.03 8.16 0.15
CA THR A 54 -21.88 9.59 0.41
C THR A 54 -22.75 9.95 1.62
N VAL A 55 -22.13 10.58 2.61
CA VAL A 55 -22.82 11.08 3.81
C VAL A 55 -22.46 12.56 3.96
N GLY A 56 -23.41 13.43 3.68
CA GLY A 56 -23.15 14.87 3.52
C GLY A 56 -22.17 15.12 2.37
N ASP A 57 -21.11 15.85 2.62
CA ASP A 57 -20.06 16.16 1.63
C ASP A 57 -18.94 15.10 1.58
N LYS A 58 -19.01 14.07 2.45
CA LYS A 58 -17.96 13.05 2.57
C LYS A 58 -18.31 11.79 1.82
N LYS A 59 -17.39 11.35 0.97
CA LYS A 59 -17.45 10.05 0.29
C LYS A 59 -16.62 9.02 1.06
N SER A 60 -17.10 7.79 1.08
CA SER A 60 -16.39 6.64 1.67
C SER A 60 -16.39 5.49 0.69
N MET A 61 -15.24 4.83 0.55
CA MET A 61 -15.10 3.62 -0.26
C MET A 61 -14.92 2.41 0.65
N GLN A 62 -15.75 1.40 0.42
CA GLN A 62 -15.65 0.10 1.09
C GLN A 62 -15.46 -1.00 0.04
N LEU A 63 -14.58 -1.93 0.36
CA LEU A 63 -14.23 -3.07 -0.49
C LEU A 63 -14.68 -4.36 0.19
N THR A 64 -15.50 -5.15 -0.50
CA THR A 64 -15.83 -6.50 -0.07
C THR A 64 -14.79 -7.47 -0.61
N LEU A 65 -13.80 -7.81 0.21
CA LEU A 65 -12.72 -8.71 -0.17
C LEU A 65 -13.19 -10.16 -0.02
N LYS A 66 -13.09 -10.92 -1.11
CA LYS A 66 -13.47 -12.34 -1.16
C LYS A 66 -12.33 -13.15 -1.74
N ASP A 67 -12.19 -14.39 -1.27
CA ASP A 67 -11.31 -15.37 -1.89
C ASP A 67 -11.97 -15.86 -3.17
N LYS A 68 -11.54 -15.28 -4.30
CA LYS A 68 -12.04 -15.60 -5.62
C LYS A 68 -10.92 -15.57 -6.62
N ASP A 69 -10.83 -16.64 -7.36
CA ASP A 69 -9.98 -16.71 -8.53
C ASP A 69 -10.69 -16.08 -9.74
N LEU A 70 -10.03 -15.13 -10.38
CA LEU A 70 -10.53 -14.49 -11.61
C LEU A 70 -9.82 -15.02 -12.86
N ARG A 71 -8.91 -16.00 -12.72
CA ARG A 71 -8.09 -16.54 -13.80
C ARG A 71 -8.08 -18.08 -13.78
N GLU A 72 -9.16 -18.68 -14.25
CA GLU A 72 -9.31 -20.13 -14.35
C GLU A 72 -8.33 -20.79 -15.35
N ASP A 73 -7.76 -19.99 -16.27
CA ASP A 73 -6.79 -20.40 -17.28
C ASP A 73 -5.34 -20.51 -16.74
N VAL A 74 -5.10 -20.11 -15.49
CA VAL A 74 -3.78 -20.13 -14.88
C VAL A 74 -3.69 -21.26 -13.85
N SER A 75 -2.52 -21.92 -13.76
CA SER A 75 -2.27 -22.96 -12.75
C SER A 75 -2.55 -22.45 -11.34
N THR A 76 -3.19 -23.28 -10.51
CA THR A 76 -3.51 -22.98 -9.11
C THR A 76 -2.30 -22.54 -8.27
N ALA A 77 -1.08 -22.97 -8.66
CA ALA A 77 0.15 -22.55 -8.02
C ALA A 77 0.47 -21.05 -8.16
N PHE A 78 -0.14 -20.37 -9.15
CA PHE A 78 0.06 -18.95 -9.45
C PHE A 78 -1.15 -18.10 -9.10
N LEU A 79 -2.18 -18.69 -8.49
CA LEU A 79 -3.40 -17.98 -8.13
C LEU A 79 -3.21 -17.23 -6.81
N ALA A 80 -3.75 -16.02 -6.81
CA ALA A 80 -3.76 -15.18 -5.64
C ALA A 80 -4.92 -15.57 -4.72
N HIS A 81 -4.62 -15.93 -3.48
CA HIS A 81 -5.63 -16.27 -2.49
C HIS A 81 -5.84 -15.15 -1.47
N CYS A 82 -7.10 -14.78 -1.25
CA CYS A 82 -7.49 -13.93 -0.14
C CYS A 82 -7.48 -14.73 1.16
N LYS A 83 -6.69 -14.31 2.14
CA LYS A 83 -6.58 -15.04 3.42
C LYS A 83 -7.86 -14.99 4.26
N ARG A 84 -8.73 -14.02 4.04
CA ARG A 84 -9.96 -13.82 4.82
C ARG A 84 -10.95 -12.93 4.06
N ASN A 85 -12.18 -13.39 3.96
CA ASN A 85 -13.29 -12.54 3.51
C ASN A 85 -13.57 -11.45 4.55
N ARG A 86 -13.61 -10.20 4.12
CA ARG A 86 -13.89 -9.05 4.98
C ARG A 86 -14.39 -7.85 4.18
N ILE A 87 -14.96 -6.89 4.91
CA ILE A 87 -15.19 -5.54 4.38
C ILE A 87 -14.02 -4.67 4.84
N GLN A 88 -13.45 -3.92 3.91
CA GLN A 88 -12.32 -3.04 4.15
C GLN A 88 -12.67 -1.62 3.74
N THR A 89 -12.57 -0.67 4.67
CA THR A 89 -12.68 0.75 4.36
C THR A 89 -11.33 1.28 3.88
N VAL A 90 -11.35 2.11 2.84
CA VAL A 90 -10.18 2.79 2.31
C VAL A 90 -10.10 4.19 2.89
N LEU A 91 -8.93 4.56 3.44
CA LEU A 91 -8.69 5.90 3.95
C LEU A 91 -8.58 6.90 2.78
N PRO A 92 -9.36 8.00 2.75
CA PRO A 92 -9.31 8.99 1.68
C PRO A 92 -8.14 9.96 1.90
N ALA A 93 -6.92 9.48 1.63
CA ALA A 93 -5.72 10.30 1.73
C ALA A 93 -5.60 11.25 0.52
N TYR A 94 -4.97 12.41 0.74
CA TYR A 94 -4.68 13.41 -0.28
C TYR A 94 -5.94 13.94 -0.98
N ASP A 95 -6.89 14.44 -0.21
CA ASP A 95 -8.15 15.04 -0.68
C ASP A 95 -8.93 14.12 -1.63
N ASP A 96 -9.15 14.54 -2.87
CA ASP A 96 -9.94 13.81 -3.86
C ASP A 96 -9.15 12.76 -4.65
N LEU A 97 -7.87 12.51 -4.29
CA LEU A 97 -6.98 11.65 -5.09
C LEU A 97 -7.52 10.22 -5.27
N LEU A 98 -8.14 9.63 -4.25
CA LEU A 98 -8.78 8.31 -4.35
C LEU A 98 -9.84 8.27 -5.47
N TRP A 99 -10.69 9.33 -5.52
CA TRP A 99 -11.79 9.41 -6.47
C TRP A 99 -11.28 9.65 -7.88
N GLU A 100 -10.29 10.51 -8.04
CA GLU A 100 -9.63 10.73 -9.32
C GLU A 100 -8.97 9.46 -9.84
N LEU A 101 -8.22 8.74 -9.00
CA LEU A 101 -7.59 7.48 -9.35
C LEU A 101 -8.63 6.43 -9.77
N PHE A 102 -9.70 6.30 -9.00
CA PHE A 102 -10.77 5.34 -9.28
C PHE A 102 -11.45 5.61 -10.62
N GLU A 103 -11.88 6.87 -10.86
CA GLU A 103 -12.56 7.23 -12.10
C GLU A 103 -11.62 7.16 -13.32
N LYS A 104 -10.38 7.63 -13.21
CA LYS A 104 -9.37 7.50 -14.28
C LYS A 104 -9.07 6.03 -14.59
N HIS A 105 -8.92 5.20 -13.55
CA HIS A 105 -8.67 3.76 -13.69
C HIS A 105 -9.85 3.07 -14.38
N LYS A 106 -11.06 3.31 -13.89
CA LYS A 106 -12.30 2.76 -14.48
C LYS A 106 -12.48 3.16 -15.94
N LYS A 107 -12.29 4.44 -16.28
CA LYS A 107 -12.39 4.94 -17.65
C LYS A 107 -11.38 4.26 -18.58
N ARG A 108 -10.15 4.01 -18.10
CA ARG A 108 -9.06 3.51 -18.96
C ARG A 108 -9.01 1.99 -19.04
N TYR A 109 -9.29 1.29 -17.95
CA TYR A 109 -9.00 -0.14 -17.82
C TYR A 109 -10.22 -1.05 -17.68
N LYS A 110 -11.43 -0.52 -17.42
CA LYS A 110 -12.64 -1.34 -17.37
C LYS A 110 -12.89 -1.94 -18.76
N LYS A 111 -13.00 -3.28 -18.82
CA LYS A 111 -13.26 -4.01 -20.05
C LYS A 111 -14.65 -4.62 -20.01
N GLU A 112 -15.36 -4.58 -21.15
CA GLU A 112 -16.60 -5.30 -21.31
C GLU A 112 -16.35 -6.81 -21.20
N GLY A 113 -17.25 -7.51 -20.52
CA GLY A 113 -17.09 -8.95 -20.26
C GLY A 113 -16.07 -9.34 -19.17
N CYS A 114 -15.31 -8.38 -18.63
CA CYS A 114 -14.38 -8.63 -17.52
C CYS A 114 -14.85 -7.92 -16.24
N SER A 115 -15.09 -8.69 -15.16
CA SER A 115 -15.52 -8.13 -13.88
C SER A 115 -14.37 -7.56 -13.04
N ALA A 116 -13.11 -7.91 -13.37
CA ALA A 116 -11.92 -7.52 -12.63
C ALA A 116 -11.69 -6.00 -12.68
N VAL A 117 -11.25 -5.43 -11.57
CA VAL A 117 -10.81 -4.03 -11.50
C VAL A 117 -9.47 -3.88 -12.20
N PHE A 118 -8.54 -4.80 -11.97
CA PHE A 118 -7.21 -4.78 -12.55
C PHE A 118 -7.09 -5.79 -13.68
N VAL A 119 -6.65 -5.33 -14.83
CA VAL A 119 -6.52 -6.15 -16.04
C VAL A 119 -5.10 -6.10 -16.59
N ASP A 120 -4.69 -7.17 -17.25
CA ASP A 120 -3.42 -7.26 -17.97
C ASP A 120 -3.50 -6.58 -19.35
N ALA A 121 -2.41 -6.64 -20.11
CA ALA A 121 -2.33 -6.04 -21.45
C ALA A 121 -3.35 -6.65 -22.44
N ASP A 122 -3.77 -7.89 -22.20
CA ASP A 122 -4.77 -8.59 -23.03
C ASP A 122 -6.22 -8.31 -22.60
N GLY A 123 -6.41 -7.49 -21.56
CA GLY A 123 -7.72 -7.14 -21.00
C GLY A 123 -8.35 -8.22 -20.13
N ARG A 124 -7.58 -9.25 -19.73
CA ARG A 124 -8.00 -10.28 -18.79
C ARG A 124 -7.65 -9.85 -17.37
N ALA A 125 -8.28 -10.48 -16.36
CA ALA A 125 -7.94 -10.22 -14.96
C ALA A 125 -6.43 -10.36 -14.74
N MET A 126 -5.84 -9.34 -14.10
CA MET A 126 -4.40 -9.30 -13.83
C MET A 126 -4.00 -10.40 -12.85
N THR A 127 -2.89 -11.08 -13.13
CA THR A 127 -2.34 -12.07 -12.20
C THR A 127 -1.44 -11.41 -11.15
N ASP A 128 -1.24 -12.11 -10.05
CA ASP A 128 -0.32 -11.73 -8.98
C ASP A 128 1.12 -11.46 -9.49
N ALA A 129 1.58 -12.28 -10.44
CA ALA A 129 2.88 -12.14 -11.05
C ALA A 129 3.00 -10.87 -11.92
N VAL A 130 1.97 -10.55 -12.71
CA VAL A 130 1.94 -9.35 -13.53
C VAL A 130 1.92 -8.10 -12.64
N TYR A 131 1.08 -8.10 -11.60
CA TYR A 131 1.04 -7.00 -10.63
C TYR A 131 2.41 -6.79 -9.96
N TYR A 132 3.05 -7.87 -9.52
CA TYR A 132 4.37 -7.80 -8.90
C TYR A 132 5.43 -7.23 -9.85
N LYS A 133 5.43 -7.66 -11.12
CA LYS A 133 6.32 -7.12 -12.15
C LYS A 133 6.12 -5.62 -12.36
N ARG A 134 4.87 -5.16 -12.40
CA ARG A 134 4.55 -3.74 -12.50
C ARG A 134 5.01 -2.96 -11.27
N PHE A 135 4.83 -3.54 -10.08
CA PHE A 135 5.32 -2.94 -8.83
C PHE A 135 6.85 -2.84 -8.79
N SER A 136 7.56 -3.79 -9.38
CA SER A 136 9.04 -3.72 -9.50
C SER A 136 9.46 -2.52 -10.35
N ILE A 137 8.75 -2.23 -11.44
CA ILE A 137 8.97 -1.02 -12.26
C ILE A 137 8.72 0.24 -11.42
N LEU A 138 7.61 0.29 -10.66
CA LEU A 138 7.35 1.40 -9.75
C LEU A 138 8.50 1.63 -8.78
N LYS A 139 9.00 0.55 -8.17
CA LYS A 139 10.13 0.61 -7.24
C LYS A 139 11.35 1.27 -7.87
N GLU A 140 11.74 0.82 -9.05
CA GLU A 140 12.90 1.35 -9.79
C GLU A 140 12.70 2.84 -10.14
N ARG A 141 11.54 3.20 -10.67
CA ARG A 141 11.21 4.58 -11.06
C ARG A 141 11.12 5.53 -9.88
N PHE A 142 10.59 5.05 -8.75
CA PHE A 142 10.54 5.85 -7.53
C PHE A 142 11.96 6.16 -7.00
N ILE A 143 12.83 5.16 -6.93
CA ILE A 143 14.23 5.35 -6.53
C ILE A 143 14.95 6.31 -7.50
N GLU A 144 14.73 6.15 -8.80
CA GLU A 144 15.31 7.03 -9.83
C GLU A 144 14.83 8.48 -9.65
N ARG A 145 13.54 8.68 -9.42
CA ARG A 145 12.96 10.01 -9.17
C ARG A 145 13.58 10.69 -7.95
N LEU A 146 13.78 9.97 -6.86
CA LEU A 146 14.44 10.50 -5.67
C LEU A 146 15.93 10.84 -5.93
N ARG A 147 16.65 10.01 -6.68
CA ARG A 147 18.04 10.28 -7.07
C ARG A 147 18.21 11.54 -7.90
N ASN A 148 17.24 11.82 -8.76
CA ASN A 148 17.24 12.98 -9.67
C ASN A 148 16.63 14.24 -9.03
N SER A 149 16.21 14.16 -7.76
CA SER A 149 15.75 15.34 -7.00
C SER A 149 16.90 16.29 -6.71
N ASP A 150 16.62 17.58 -6.61
CA ASP A 150 17.58 18.58 -6.14
C ASP A 150 17.79 18.52 -4.61
N ASN A 151 16.91 17.84 -3.89
CA ASN A 151 16.97 17.68 -2.45
C ASN A 151 17.98 16.59 -2.07
N PHE A 152 18.95 16.94 -1.20
CA PHE A 152 19.97 16.03 -0.71
C PHE A 152 19.38 14.87 0.12
N ASP A 153 18.38 15.14 0.95
CA ASP A 153 17.75 14.11 1.79
C ASP A 153 17.02 13.08 0.93
N ALA A 154 16.35 13.52 -0.17
CA ALA A 154 15.75 12.62 -1.14
C ALA A 154 16.79 11.70 -1.82
N LYS A 155 17.96 12.25 -2.18
CA LYS A 155 19.07 11.45 -2.75
C LYS A 155 19.59 10.43 -1.74
N SER A 156 19.78 10.83 -0.49
CA SER A 156 20.20 9.94 0.59
C SER A 156 19.19 8.85 0.85
N TYR A 157 17.90 9.18 0.84
CA TYR A 157 16.82 8.21 0.97
C TYR A 157 16.75 7.23 -0.21
N ALA A 158 17.05 7.67 -1.43
CA ALA A 158 17.17 6.78 -2.59
C ALA A 158 18.28 5.74 -2.41
N VAL A 159 19.42 6.11 -1.80
CA VAL A 159 20.49 5.16 -1.47
C VAL A 159 19.99 4.13 -0.45
N TYR A 160 19.34 4.58 0.62
CA TYR A 160 18.73 3.70 1.62
C TYR A 160 17.77 2.70 0.98
N LEU A 161 16.80 3.16 0.19
CA LEU A 161 15.82 2.32 -0.50
C LEU A 161 16.45 1.33 -1.50
N SER A 162 17.62 1.66 -2.05
CA SER A 162 18.36 0.78 -2.97
C SER A 162 19.13 -0.32 -2.24
N THR A 163 19.55 -0.04 -1.00
CA THR A 163 20.37 -0.95 -0.20
C THR A 163 19.53 -2.07 0.41
N TYR A 164 18.30 -1.79 0.78
CA TYR A 164 17.45 -2.72 1.50
C TYR A 164 16.40 -3.37 0.60
N LYS A 165 15.95 -4.57 0.99
CA LYS A 165 14.89 -5.29 0.28
C LYS A 165 13.52 -4.76 0.67
N TRP A 166 12.64 -4.57 -0.30
CA TRP A 166 11.23 -4.26 -0.09
C TRP A 166 10.38 -4.68 -1.30
N SER A 167 9.11 -4.88 -1.06
CA SER A 167 8.13 -5.33 -2.05
C SER A 167 6.76 -4.73 -1.75
N THR A 168 5.70 -5.25 -2.35
CA THR A 168 4.31 -4.83 -2.11
C THR A 168 3.88 -4.86 -0.63
N HIS A 169 4.56 -5.62 0.22
CA HIS A 169 4.32 -5.63 1.68
C HIS A 169 4.61 -4.28 2.35
N LEU A 170 5.49 -3.48 1.76
CA LEU A 170 5.76 -2.12 2.19
C LEU A 170 4.48 -1.27 2.25
N CYS A 171 3.62 -1.33 1.24
CA CYS A 171 2.35 -0.58 1.22
C CYS A 171 1.43 -0.96 2.40
N ARG A 172 1.38 -2.26 2.73
CA ARG A 172 0.62 -2.72 3.90
C ARG A 172 1.25 -2.27 5.22
N GLY A 173 2.56 -2.12 5.24
CA GLY A 173 3.30 -1.48 6.34
C GLY A 173 2.91 -0.04 6.53
N ILE A 174 2.86 0.74 5.45
CA ILE A 174 2.38 2.13 5.46
C ILE A 174 0.98 2.22 6.10
N PHE A 175 0.03 1.39 5.64
CA PHE A 175 -1.31 1.35 6.21
C PHE A 175 -1.30 1.07 7.71
N SER A 176 -0.48 0.11 8.16
CA SER A 176 -0.38 -0.24 9.58
C SER A 176 0.15 0.92 10.42
N ASN A 177 1.14 1.63 9.93
CA ASN A 177 1.67 2.81 10.60
C ASN A 177 0.67 3.96 10.66
N LEU A 178 -0.12 4.17 9.60
CA LEU A 178 -1.19 5.16 9.59
C LEU A 178 -2.28 4.85 10.64
N ILE A 179 -2.71 3.59 10.72
CA ILE A 179 -3.69 3.19 11.75
C ILE A 179 -3.09 3.33 13.15
N ALA A 180 -1.83 2.94 13.35
CA ALA A 180 -1.15 3.04 14.64
C ALA A 180 -0.93 4.49 15.11
N GLN A 181 -1.01 5.49 14.25
CA GLN A 181 -1.04 6.90 14.65
C GLN A 181 -2.36 7.29 15.34
N GLY A 182 -3.45 6.60 15.01
CA GLY A 182 -4.77 6.86 15.56
C GLY A 182 -5.13 6.00 16.78
N THR A 183 -4.40 4.90 17.03
CA THR A 183 -4.69 3.99 18.15
C THR A 183 -3.47 3.16 18.56
N ASP A 184 -3.31 2.95 19.85
CA ASP A 184 -2.33 2.01 20.42
C ASP A 184 -2.96 0.62 20.69
N ASN A 185 -4.23 0.44 20.36
CA ASN A 185 -4.94 -0.82 20.59
C ASN A 185 -4.58 -1.84 19.50
N ILE A 186 -3.80 -2.85 19.88
CA ILE A 186 -3.35 -3.95 18.99
C ILE A 186 -4.53 -4.70 18.36
N MET A 187 -5.62 -4.88 19.09
CA MET A 187 -6.83 -5.55 18.60
C MET A 187 -7.47 -4.74 17.47
N GLU A 188 -7.49 -3.42 17.61
CA GLU A 188 -8.02 -2.52 16.60
C GLU A 188 -7.14 -2.51 15.35
N ILE A 189 -5.81 -2.41 15.50
CA ILE A 189 -4.87 -2.48 14.39
C ILE A 189 -5.02 -3.82 13.63
N ALA A 190 -5.10 -4.94 14.34
CA ALA A 190 -5.29 -6.26 13.74
C ALA A 190 -6.64 -6.36 13.00
N ALA A 191 -7.71 -5.79 13.58
CA ALA A 191 -9.03 -5.74 12.95
C ALA A 191 -9.01 -4.93 11.65
N TRP A 192 -8.44 -3.73 11.66
CA TRP A 192 -8.26 -2.92 10.46
C TRP A 192 -7.46 -3.62 9.36
N ARG A 193 -6.42 -4.36 9.74
CA ARG A 193 -5.59 -5.14 8.81
C ARG A 193 -6.26 -6.43 8.34
N GLY A 194 -7.30 -6.91 9.03
CA GLY A 194 -7.92 -8.22 8.79
C GLY A 194 -6.95 -9.37 9.07
N ASP A 195 -6.10 -9.25 10.08
CA ASP A 195 -5.18 -10.31 10.49
C ASP A 195 -5.91 -11.34 11.36
N LYS A 196 -5.52 -12.62 11.22
CA LYS A 196 -6.12 -13.73 12.00
C LYS A 196 -5.55 -13.83 13.41
N ASN A 197 -4.33 -13.38 13.63
CA ASN A 197 -3.67 -13.37 14.92
C ASN A 197 -3.02 -12.00 15.18
N LEU A 198 -2.77 -11.74 16.44
CA LEU A 198 -2.25 -10.46 16.92
C LEU A 198 -0.73 -10.32 16.71
N SER A 199 -0.01 -11.40 16.42
CA SER A 199 1.45 -11.38 16.35
C SER A 199 1.97 -10.42 15.27
N SER A 200 1.26 -10.34 14.14
CA SER A 200 1.62 -9.41 13.05
C SER A 200 1.36 -7.94 13.42
N ALA A 201 0.39 -7.65 14.27
CA ALA A 201 0.13 -6.30 14.76
C ALA A 201 1.08 -5.94 15.90
N LEU A 202 1.42 -6.92 16.76
CA LEU A 202 2.39 -6.78 17.84
C LEU A 202 3.79 -6.41 17.33
N SER A 203 4.29 -7.07 16.29
CA SER A 203 5.61 -6.75 15.72
C SER A 203 5.69 -5.28 15.30
N TYR A 204 4.62 -4.75 14.72
CA TYR A 204 4.53 -3.34 14.30
C TYR A 204 4.62 -2.37 15.49
N LEU A 205 3.90 -2.63 16.57
CA LEU A 205 3.93 -1.77 17.76
C LEU A 205 5.25 -1.89 18.51
N THR A 206 5.84 -3.07 18.53
CA THR A 206 7.14 -3.31 19.17
C THR A 206 8.24 -2.56 18.40
N ASP A 207 8.25 -2.67 17.09
CA ASP A 207 9.22 -1.97 16.23
C ASP A 207 9.11 -0.44 16.40
N ARG A 208 7.88 0.10 16.46
CA ARG A 208 7.62 1.52 16.67
C ARG A 208 8.10 1.99 18.04
N LYS A 209 7.75 1.28 19.11
CA LYS A 209 8.21 1.63 20.47
C LYS A 209 9.72 1.61 20.57
N GLN A 210 10.37 0.63 19.95
CA GLN A 210 11.82 0.49 19.96
C GLN A 210 12.51 1.60 19.16
N MET A 211 11.89 2.08 18.07
CA MET A 211 12.34 3.26 17.32
C MET A 211 12.20 4.55 18.14
N ASP A 212 11.06 4.74 18.81
CA ASP A 212 10.82 5.90 19.67
C ASP A 212 11.74 5.92 20.87
N GLU A 213 11.98 4.77 21.54
CA GLU A 213 12.93 4.62 22.64
C GLU A 213 14.38 4.86 22.20
N ASN A 214 14.77 4.37 21.03
CA ASN A 214 16.09 4.61 20.46
C ASN A 214 16.30 6.09 20.09
N ALA A 215 15.28 6.75 19.51
CA ALA A 215 15.32 8.17 19.20
C ALA A 215 15.46 9.02 20.49
N LEU A 216 14.71 8.69 21.54
CA LEU A 216 14.82 9.36 22.84
C LEU A 216 16.17 9.14 23.47
N ARG A 217 16.75 7.94 23.39
CA ARG A 217 18.09 7.65 23.90
C ARG A 217 19.17 8.43 23.15
N ILE A 218 19.11 8.49 21.84
CA ILE A 218 20.04 9.26 21.02
C ILE A 218 19.95 10.75 21.36
N LEU A 219 18.74 11.29 21.52
CA LEU A 219 18.55 12.69 21.95
C LEU A 219 19.13 12.92 23.33
N ASP A 220 18.92 12.01 24.29
CA ASP A 220 19.47 12.12 25.66
C ASP A 220 21.01 12.05 25.67
N GLU A 221 21.62 11.21 24.82
CA GLU A 221 23.06 11.12 24.63
C GLU A 221 23.64 12.40 23.98
N LEU A 222 22.96 12.97 23.00
CA LEU A 222 23.38 14.24 22.38
C LEU A 222 23.28 15.41 23.36
N TYR A 223 22.23 15.48 24.17
CA TYR A 223 22.11 16.52 25.21
C TYR A 223 23.15 16.36 26.33
N LYS A 224 23.54 15.16 26.70
CA LYS A 224 24.60 14.91 27.69
C LYS A 224 25.98 15.20 27.15
N GLY A 225 26.22 15.13 25.86
CA GLY A 225 27.49 15.49 25.21
C GLY A 225 27.75 16.99 25.09
N GLU A 226 26.72 17.83 25.23
CA GLU A 226 26.84 19.30 25.23
C GLU A 226 27.10 19.91 26.60
N ILE A 227 27.12 19.11 27.67
CA ILE A 227 27.31 19.56 29.08
C ILE A 227 28.62 19.03 29.65
N GLY A 228 29.54 18.53 28.82
CA GLY A 228 30.84 18.02 29.20
C GLY A 228 32.00 18.93 28.79
#